data_1a87d716bfcd87e89e9e1de9b89f00f3
#
_entry.id   1a87d716bfcd87e89e9e1de9b89f00f3
#
_cell.length_a   1.000
_cell.length_b   1.000
_cell.length_c   1.000
_cell.angle_alpha   90.00
_cell.angle_beta   90.00
_cell.angle_gamma   90.00
#
_symmetry.space_group_name_H-M   'P 1'
#
loop_
_entity.id
_entity.type
_entity.pdbx_description
1 polymer ?
#
loop_
_entity_poly.entity_id
_entity_poly.type
_entity_poly.pdbx_seq_one_letter_code
_entity_poly.pdbx_strand_id
1 'polypeptide(L)'
;MFYEQRKTDADVLICEGACVVGDVDLAPGVSVWYNAVLRGDEGAISVGRETNLQDGVILHANTVVGQGCTVGHGAILHGCTVGDHVLIGMGSIVLDGARIGDHCIVGAGAL
;
A
#
# COMPACT_ATOMS: atom_id res chain seq x y z
N MET A 1 -18.73 0.02 7.34
CA MET A 1 -17.46 -0.22 6.62
C MET A 1 -17.75 -0.91 5.31
N PHE A 2 -17.15 -0.44 4.26
CA PHE A 2 -17.30 -1.05 2.95
C PHE A 2 -16.02 -1.78 2.56
N TYR A 3 -16.16 -3.01 2.09
CA TYR A 3 -15.02 -3.83 1.75
C TYR A 3 -15.37 -4.71 0.55
N GLU A 4 -14.54 -4.60 -0.48
CA GLU A 4 -14.59 -5.50 -1.60
C GLU A 4 -13.17 -5.82 -2.01
N GLN A 5 -12.82 -7.09 -2.00
CA GLN A 5 -11.45 -7.49 -2.18
C GLN A 5 -11.34 -8.59 -3.24
N ARG A 6 -10.22 -8.58 -3.96
CA ARG A 6 -9.93 -9.58 -4.96
C ARG A 6 -8.52 -10.10 -4.78
N LYS A 7 -8.31 -11.38 -5.06
CA LYS A 7 -6.99 -12.00 -5.10
C LYS A 7 -6.24 -11.92 -3.78
N THR A 8 -6.94 -11.95 -2.67
CA THR A 8 -6.25 -11.97 -1.41
C THR A 8 -6.06 -13.37 -0.91
N ASP A 9 -5.06 -13.53 -0.08
CA ASP A 9 -4.74 -14.77 0.58
C ASP A 9 -5.36 -14.79 1.97
N ALA A 10 -5.51 -16.00 2.54
CA ALA A 10 -6.08 -16.14 3.87
C ALA A 10 -5.23 -15.48 4.96
N ASP A 11 -3.95 -15.24 4.68
CA ASP A 11 -3.03 -14.66 5.65
C ASP A 11 -3.01 -13.13 5.63
N VAL A 12 -3.98 -12.50 5.01
CA VAL A 12 -4.06 -11.05 4.93
C VAL A 12 -4.91 -10.51 6.06
N LEU A 13 -4.39 -9.51 6.78
CA LEU A 13 -5.13 -8.83 7.82
C LEU A 13 -5.69 -7.53 7.26
N ILE A 14 -7.00 -7.34 7.39
CA ILE A 14 -7.64 -6.08 6.99
C ILE A 14 -8.41 -5.56 8.17
N CYS A 15 -7.99 -4.42 8.67
CA CYS A 15 -8.56 -3.83 9.88
C CYS A 15 -9.83 -3.06 9.56
N GLU A 16 -10.59 -2.79 10.60
CA GLU A 16 -11.87 -2.11 10.49
C GLU A 16 -11.71 -0.73 9.84
N GLY A 17 -12.65 -0.38 8.98
CA GLY A 17 -12.64 0.90 8.28
C GLY A 17 -11.79 0.93 7.04
N ALA A 18 -10.95 -0.08 6.81
CA ALA A 18 -10.19 -0.14 5.56
C ALA A 18 -11.12 -0.42 4.39
N CYS A 19 -10.80 0.18 3.25
CA CYS A 19 -11.60 0.03 2.05
C CYS A 19 -10.69 -0.48 0.93
N VAL A 20 -11.01 -1.67 0.41
CA VAL A 20 -10.21 -2.31 -0.64
C VAL A 20 -11.15 -2.59 -1.80
N VAL A 21 -10.95 -1.91 -2.91
CA VAL A 21 -11.86 -2.04 -4.05
C VAL A 21 -11.08 -2.20 -5.35
N GLY A 22 -11.72 -2.86 -6.32
CA GLY A 22 -11.16 -3.02 -7.65
C GLY A 22 -10.11 -4.12 -7.73
N ASP A 23 -9.15 -3.94 -8.63
CA ASP A 23 -8.12 -4.95 -8.89
C ASP A 23 -6.96 -4.77 -7.93
N VAL A 24 -7.03 -5.47 -6.80
CA VAL A 24 -6.01 -5.36 -5.75
C VAL A 24 -5.52 -6.77 -5.43
N ASP A 25 -4.21 -6.96 -5.50
CA ASP A 25 -3.55 -8.23 -5.22
C ASP A 25 -2.70 -8.08 -3.97
N LEU A 26 -3.10 -8.73 -2.88
CA LEU A 26 -2.40 -8.65 -1.60
C LEU A 26 -1.77 -10.00 -1.30
N ALA A 27 -0.44 -10.04 -1.22
CA ALA A 27 0.29 -11.28 -0.98
C ALA A 27 0.16 -11.72 0.48
N PRO A 28 0.55 -12.97 0.80
CA PRO A 28 0.46 -13.45 2.17
C PRO A 28 1.25 -12.58 3.15
N GLY A 29 0.69 -12.40 4.32
CA GLY A 29 1.32 -11.62 5.39
C GLY A 29 1.12 -10.12 5.28
N VAL A 30 0.43 -9.64 4.26
CA VAL A 30 0.11 -8.21 4.13
C VAL A 30 -0.88 -7.81 5.22
N SER A 31 -0.68 -6.63 5.81
CA SER A 31 -1.64 -6.06 6.74
C SER A 31 -2.05 -4.67 6.28
N VAL A 32 -3.36 -4.46 6.26
CA VAL A 32 -3.98 -3.19 5.87
C VAL A 32 -4.68 -2.66 7.11
N TRP A 33 -4.22 -1.52 7.60
CA TRP A 33 -4.63 -1.05 8.92
C TRP A 33 -5.83 -0.11 8.83
N TYR A 34 -6.19 0.49 9.97
CA TYR A 34 -7.47 1.18 10.10
C TYR A 34 -7.62 2.32 9.11
N ASN A 35 -8.75 2.34 8.43
CA ASN A 35 -9.16 3.43 7.53
C ASN A 35 -8.22 3.62 6.33
N ALA A 36 -7.36 2.64 6.02
CA ALA A 36 -6.57 2.69 4.80
C ALA A 36 -7.48 2.47 3.59
N VAL A 37 -7.10 3.05 2.45
CA VAL A 37 -7.89 2.94 1.23
C VAL A 37 -7.00 2.43 0.10
N LEU A 38 -7.39 1.32 -0.49
CA LEU A 38 -6.70 0.73 -1.65
C LEU A 38 -7.69 0.72 -2.81
N ARG A 39 -7.46 1.59 -3.79
CA ARG A 39 -8.37 1.75 -4.92
C ARG A 39 -7.71 1.26 -6.20
N GLY A 40 -8.04 0.03 -6.57
CA GLY A 40 -7.58 -0.56 -7.83
C GLY A 40 -8.60 -0.46 -8.94
N ASP A 41 -9.52 0.49 -8.86
CA ASP A 41 -10.60 0.64 -9.84
C ASP A 41 -10.18 1.41 -11.10
N GLU A 42 -9.05 2.12 -11.04
CA GLU A 42 -8.51 2.83 -12.20
C GLU A 42 -7.10 2.33 -12.57
N GLY A 43 -6.73 1.16 -12.08
CA GLY A 43 -5.42 0.57 -12.33
C GLY A 43 -5.07 -0.37 -11.20
N ALA A 44 -4.43 -1.48 -11.53
CA ALA A 44 -4.16 -2.54 -10.58
C ALA A 44 -3.22 -2.10 -9.47
N ILE A 45 -3.43 -2.65 -8.29
CA ILE A 45 -2.54 -2.47 -7.14
C ILE A 45 -1.99 -3.84 -6.76
N SER A 46 -0.69 -3.89 -6.50
CA SER A 46 -0.02 -5.13 -6.07
C SER A 46 0.82 -4.82 -4.84
N VAL A 47 0.65 -5.62 -3.79
CA VAL A 47 1.40 -5.45 -2.53
C VAL A 47 2.07 -6.76 -2.19
N GLY A 48 3.39 -6.74 -2.00
CA GLY A 48 4.20 -7.90 -1.76
C GLY A 48 4.07 -8.44 -0.34
N ARG A 49 4.66 -9.62 -0.13
CA ARG A 49 4.54 -10.36 1.12
C ARG A 49 4.97 -9.54 2.31
N GLU A 50 4.23 -9.66 3.41
CA GLU A 50 4.60 -9.13 4.72
C GLU A 50 4.79 -7.61 4.76
N THR A 51 4.22 -6.91 3.80
CA THR A 51 4.18 -5.45 3.79
C THR A 51 3.03 -4.98 4.67
N ASN A 52 3.27 -3.92 5.46
CA ASN A 52 2.20 -3.33 6.25
C ASN A 52 1.87 -1.93 5.71
N LEU A 53 0.57 -1.71 5.53
CA LEU A 53 0.01 -0.44 5.09
C LEU A 53 -0.72 0.13 6.29
N GLN A 54 -0.13 1.14 6.91
CA GLN A 54 -0.60 1.60 8.20
C GLN A 54 -1.83 2.48 8.10
N ASP A 55 -2.29 2.97 9.25
CA ASP A 55 -3.56 3.68 9.36
C ASP A 55 -3.63 4.85 8.38
N GLY A 56 -4.73 4.95 7.65
CA GLY A 56 -4.99 6.09 6.77
C GLY A 56 -4.16 6.12 5.50
N VAL A 57 -3.39 5.08 5.19
CA VAL A 57 -2.62 5.01 3.94
C VAL A 57 -3.57 4.96 2.75
N ILE A 58 -3.18 5.63 1.66
CA ILE A 58 -3.95 5.59 0.42
C ILE A 58 -3.05 5.07 -0.69
N LEU A 59 -3.50 4.00 -1.35
CA LEU A 59 -2.89 3.50 -2.59
C LEU A 59 -3.92 3.65 -3.70
N HIS A 60 -3.53 4.29 -4.81
CA HIS A 60 -4.46 4.51 -5.90
C HIS A 60 -3.76 4.35 -7.23
N ALA A 61 -4.34 3.49 -8.05
CA ALA A 61 -4.02 3.27 -9.47
C ALA A 61 -2.57 2.85 -9.72
N ASN A 62 -2.37 1.79 -10.46
CA ASN A 62 -1.07 1.39 -11.02
C ASN A 62 0.08 1.43 -10.00
N THR A 63 -0.19 1.05 -8.77
CA THR A 63 0.79 1.12 -7.69
C THR A 63 1.31 -0.28 -7.38
N VAL A 64 2.63 -0.40 -7.30
CA VAL A 64 3.28 -1.66 -6.95
C VAL A 64 4.13 -1.42 -5.71
N VAL A 65 3.92 -2.22 -4.68
CA VAL A 65 4.70 -2.18 -3.45
C VAL A 65 5.33 -3.55 -3.26
N GLY A 66 6.62 -3.59 -3.03
CA GLY A 66 7.35 -4.84 -2.86
C GLY A 66 7.07 -5.52 -1.54
N GLN A 67 7.89 -6.52 -1.22
CA GLN A 67 7.73 -7.29 0.01
C GLN A 67 8.48 -6.64 1.16
N GLY A 68 8.02 -6.90 2.38
CA GLY A 68 8.72 -6.47 3.59
C GLY A 68 8.76 -4.96 3.78
N CYS A 69 7.83 -4.23 3.19
CA CYS A 69 7.80 -2.78 3.28
C CYS A 69 6.95 -2.32 4.46
N THR A 70 7.25 -1.12 4.94
CA THR A 70 6.41 -0.42 5.90
C THR A 70 5.98 0.89 5.27
N VAL A 71 4.67 1.07 5.13
CA VAL A 71 4.11 2.31 4.61
C VAL A 71 3.44 3.02 5.79
N GLY A 72 4.03 4.13 6.20
CA GLY A 72 3.64 4.82 7.43
C GLY A 72 2.28 5.49 7.35
N HIS A 73 1.77 5.86 8.52
CA HIS A 73 0.43 6.44 8.66
C HIS A 73 0.22 7.60 7.70
N GLY A 74 -0.90 7.58 7.01
CA GLY A 74 -1.33 8.68 6.16
C GLY A 74 -0.51 8.91 4.90
N ALA A 75 0.43 8.01 4.56
CA ALA A 75 1.18 8.14 3.32
C ALA A 75 0.27 7.91 2.13
N ILE A 76 0.59 8.55 1.01
CA ILE A 76 -0.16 8.42 -0.23
C ILE A 76 0.79 7.92 -1.31
N LEU A 77 0.43 6.79 -1.91
CA LEU A 77 1.17 6.21 -3.03
C LEU A 77 0.23 6.17 -4.23
N HIS A 78 0.57 6.92 -5.26
CA HIS A 78 -0.30 7.09 -6.42
C HIS A 78 0.49 6.83 -7.69
N GLY A 79 0.23 5.68 -8.33
CA GLY A 79 0.84 5.34 -9.62
C GLY A 79 2.34 5.13 -9.58
N CYS A 80 2.89 4.69 -8.44
CA CYS A 80 4.34 4.57 -8.25
C CYS A 80 4.75 3.11 -8.05
N THR A 81 6.05 2.89 -8.07
CA THR A 81 6.63 1.56 -7.85
C THR A 81 7.61 1.64 -6.68
N VAL A 82 7.34 0.84 -5.66
CA VAL A 82 8.17 0.77 -4.45
C VAL A 82 8.81 -0.62 -4.41
N GLY A 83 10.12 -0.67 -4.25
CA GLY A 83 10.86 -1.91 -4.19
C GLY A 83 10.64 -2.67 -2.88
N ASP A 84 11.58 -3.56 -2.57
CA ASP A 84 11.48 -4.42 -1.39
C ASP A 84 12.16 -3.78 -0.19
N HIS A 85 11.62 -4.07 1.01
CA HIS A 85 12.23 -3.67 2.27
C HIS A 85 12.43 -2.15 2.35
N VAL A 86 11.41 -1.41 1.93
CA VAL A 86 11.41 0.05 1.92
C VAL A 86 10.59 0.56 3.09
N LEU A 87 11.05 1.62 3.71
CA LEU A 87 10.27 2.35 4.71
C LEU A 87 9.78 3.66 4.09
N ILE A 88 8.47 3.80 3.96
CA ILE A 88 7.84 5.05 3.53
C ILE A 88 7.36 5.76 4.79
N GLY A 89 7.97 6.90 5.10
CA GLY A 89 7.64 7.64 6.30
C GLY A 89 6.20 8.17 6.30
N MET A 90 5.66 8.36 7.50
CA MET A 90 4.28 8.81 7.65
C MET A 90 4.07 10.14 6.93
N GLY A 91 2.90 10.27 6.30
CA GLY A 91 2.52 11.50 5.62
C GLY A 91 3.26 11.78 4.32
N SER A 92 4.09 10.85 3.83
CA SER A 92 4.80 11.02 2.57
C SER A 92 3.85 10.91 1.39
N ILE A 93 4.20 11.58 0.29
CA ILE A 93 3.41 11.51 -0.94
C ILE A 93 4.35 11.11 -2.06
N VAL A 94 4.02 10.00 -2.73
CA VAL A 94 4.79 9.47 -3.86
C VAL A 94 3.86 9.39 -5.05
N LEU A 95 4.23 10.07 -6.12
CA LEU A 95 3.32 10.30 -7.24
C LEU A 95 3.68 9.47 -8.46
N ASP A 96 2.88 9.63 -9.50
CA ASP A 96 2.90 8.81 -10.70
C ASP A 96 4.29 8.74 -11.33
N GLY A 97 4.69 7.51 -11.65
CA GLY A 97 5.96 7.27 -12.32
C GLY A 97 7.18 7.27 -11.41
N ALA A 98 7.02 7.62 -10.14
CA ALA A 98 8.14 7.58 -9.21
C ALA A 98 8.55 6.14 -8.94
N ARG A 99 9.86 5.93 -8.73
CA ARG A 99 10.39 4.62 -8.39
C ARG A 99 11.26 4.76 -7.16
N ILE A 100 11.04 3.89 -6.20
CA ILE A 100 11.84 3.84 -4.98
C ILE A 100 12.52 2.48 -4.95
N GLY A 101 13.85 2.48 -4.92
CA GLY A 101 14.62 1.26 -4.95
C GLY A 101 14.55 0.49 -3.65
N ASP A 102 15.07 -0.74 -3.68
CA ASP A 102 15.08 -1.60 -2.50
C ASP A 102 15.87 -0.99 -1.36
N HIS A 103 15.44 -1.28 -0.14
CA HIS A 103 16.15 -0.88 1.09
C HIS A 103 16.29 0.63 1.27
N CYS A 104 15.41 1.41 0.66
CA CYS A 104 15.39 2.86 0.81
C CYS A 104 14.50 3.29 1.96
N ILE A 105 14.78 4.49 2.47
CA ILE A 105 13.93 5.13 3.47
C ILE A 105 13.49 6.47 2.89
N VAL A 106 12.18 6.68 2.85
CA VAL A 106 11.59 7.97 2.50
C VAL A 106 11.22 8.66 3.80
N GLY A 107 11.77 9.84 4.04
CA GLY A 107 11.54 10.56 5.28
C GLY A 107 10.07 10.95 5.46
N ALA A 108 9.65 11.08 6.71
CA ALA A 108 8.28 11.47 7.01
C ALA A 108 7.96 12.82 6.36
N GLY A 109 6.78 12.94 5.78
CA GLY A 109 6.32 14.17 5.15
C GLY A 109 6.98 14.50 3.82
N ALA A 110 7.79 13.60 3.26
CA ALA A 110 8.46 13.86 1.97
C ALA A 110 7.44 13.86 0.83
N LEU A 111 7.83 14.55 -0.22
CA LEU A 111 7.00 14.66 -1.42
C LEU A 111 7.80 14.25 -2.64
#